data_24b500535a1d63d75bee097e215434b2
#
_entry.id   24b500535a1d63d75bee097e215434b2
#
_cell.length_a   1.000
_cell.length_b   1.000
_cell.length_c   1.000
_cell.angle_alpha   90.00
_cell.angle_beta   90.00
_cell.angle_gamma   90.00
#
_symmetry.space_group_name_H-M   'P 1'
#
loop_
_entity.id
_entity.type
_entity.pdbx_description
1 polymer ?
#
loop_
_entity_poly.entity_id
_entity_poly.type
_entity_poly.pdbx_seq_one_letter_code
_entity_poly.pdbx_strand_id
1 'polypeptide(L)'
;MTPENQSLVRDSFAKIEPITPQAAAIFYDRLFVLDPSLKPLFKSDMNEQGRMLMAMIGTVVANLGNLETIIPAVQDLGRRHATYGVQPRHYETVGAALLWTLEQGLGEAFTQPVKAAWTEAYTVLSSVMQKGADGSVASPGPVSGGDRLARARRRGFGPPALLPSNVSVTRAVWGGVR
;
A
#
# COMPACT_ATOMS: atom_id res chain seq x y z
N MET A 1 -5.55 -0.94 -16.93
CA MET A 1 -5.47 -2.41 -16.80
C MET A 1 -6.63 -3.08 -17.53
N THR A 2 -6.33 -3.97 -18.47
CA THR A 2 -7.37 -4.67 -19.25
C THR A 2 -8.09 -5.73 -18.40
N PRO A 3 -9.34 -6.12 -18.73
CA PRO A 3 -10.04 -7.22 -18.05
C PRO A 3 -9.25 -8.53 -18.05
N GLU A 4 -8.53 -8.82 -19.14
CA GLU A 4 -7.66 -9.99 -19.27
C GLU A 4 -6.51 -9.93 -18.24
N ASN A 5 -5.79 -8.82 -18.15
CA ASN A 5 -4.72 -8.64 -17.15
C ASN A 5 -5.27 -8.73 -15.72
N GLN A 6 -6.47 -8.22 -15.46
CA GLN A 6 -7.13 -8.37 -14.16
C GLN A 6 -7.40 -9.84 -13.82
N SER A 7 -7.87 -10.65 -14.81
CA SER A 7 -8.08 -12.09 -14.63
C SER A 7 -6.77 -12.79 -14.32
N LEU A 8 -5.72 -12.55 -15.12
CA LEU A 8 -4.39 -13.13 -14.89
C LEU A 8 -3.86 -12.87 -13.48
N VAL A 9 -4.03 -11.65 -12.96
CA VAL A 9 -3.62 -11.32 -11.59
C VAL A 9 -4.49 -12.06 -10.56
N ARG A 10 -5.82 -12.09 -10.71
CA ARG A 10 -6.71 -12.80 -9.79
C ARG A 10 -6.44 -14.29 -9.75
N ASP A 11 -6.36 -14.91 -10.92
CA ASP A 11 -6.19 -16.36 -11.05
C ASP A 11 -4.83 -16.82 -10.51
N SER A 12 -3.79 -16.03 -10.74
CA SER A 12 -2.47 -16.31 -10.17
C SER A 12 -2.41 -16.05 -8.67
N PHE A 13 -3.07 -15.00 -8.17
CA PHE A 13 -3.13 -14.72 -6.73
C PHE A 13 -3.86 -15.81 -5.97
N ALA A 14 -4.96 -16.34 -6.51
CA ALA A 14 -5.68 -17.47 -5.91
C ALA A 14 -4.80 -18.71 -5.68
N LYS A 15 -3.74 -18.89 -6.48
CA LYS A 15 -2.74 -19.96 -6.27
C LYS A 15 -1.74 -19.64 -5.17
N ILE A 16 -1.53 -18.35 -4.87
CA ILE A 16 -0.65 -17.88 -3.78
C ILE A 16 -1.37 -17.88 -2.43
N GLU A 17 -2.69 -17.68 -2.41
CA GLU A 17 -3.46 -17.61 -1.15
C GLU A 17 -3.22 -18.78 -0.20
N PRO A 18 -3.19 -20.06 -0.63
CA PRO A 18 -2.93 -21.19 0.27
C PRO A 18 -1.52 -21.19 0.90
N ILE A 19 -0.57 -20.49 0.30
CA ILE A 19 0.83 -20.42 0.71
C ILE A 19 1.24 -19.02 1.19
N THR A 20 0.27 -18.20 1.61
CA THR A 20 0.48 -16.81 2.02
C THR A 20 1.59 -16.62 3.04
N PRO A 21 1.74 -17.44 4.10
CA PRO A 21 2.83 -17.27 5.07
C PRO A 21 4.20 -17.48 4.43
N GLN A 22 4.33 -18.50 3.56
CA GLN A 22 5.58 -18.79 2.85
C GLN A 22 5.91 -17.70 1.82
N ALA A 23 4.90 -17.24 1.07
CA ALA A 23 5.06 -16.15 0.12
C ALA A 23 5.52 -14.85 0.82
N ALA A 24 4.96 -14.54 1.99
CA ALA A 24 5.39 -13.39 2.79
C ALA A 24 6.85 -13.51 3.26
N ALA A 25 7.25 -14.69 3.72
CA ALA A 25 8.64 -14.94 4.12
C ALA A 25 9.62 -14.75 2.94
N ILE A 26 9.32 -15.36 1.78
CA ILE A 26 10.10 -15.20 0.53
C ILE A 26 10.21 -13.72 0.14
N PHE A 27 9.11 -12.97 0.27
CA PHE A 27 9.09 -11.55 -0.05
C PHE A 27 10.05 -10.74 0.83
N TYR A 28 9.98 -10.90 2.16
CA TYR A 28 10.84 -10.12 3.06
C TYR A 28 12.29 -10.55 2.98
N ASP A 29 12.57 -11.84 2.83
CA ASP A 29 13.94 -12.32 2.61
C ASP A 29 14.53 -11.68 1.34
N ARG A 30 13.78 -11.69 0.24
CA ARG A 30 14.22 -11.06 -1.01
C ARG A 30 14.36 -9.55 -0.88
N LEU A 31 13.42 -8.90 -0.22
CA LEU A 31 13.44 -7.45 0.00
C LEU A 31 14.72 -7.02 0.72
N PHE A 32 15.09 -7.72 1.78
CA PHE A 32 16.28 -7.40 2.59
C PHE A 32 17.59 -7.83 1.93
N VAL A 33 17.55 -8.74 0.97
CA VAL A 33 18.69 -9.05 0.11
C VAL A 33 18.91 -7.92 -0.92
N LEU A 34 17.82 -7.41 -1.51
CA LEU A 34 17.88 -6.33 -2.49
C LEU A 34 18.29 -4.99 -1.87
N ASP A 35 17.75 -4.69 -0.68
CA ASP A 35 18.09 -3.47 0.05
C ASP A 35 18.11 -3.73 1.57
N PRO A 36 19.26 -4.07 2.15
CA PRO A 36 19.39 -4.28 3.59
C PRO A 36 19.05 -3.04 4.44
N SER A 37 19.13 -1.84 3.86
CA SER A 37 18.84 -0.59 4.56
C SER A 37 17.35 -0.44 4.90
N LEU A 38 16.48 -1.23 4.29
CA LEU A 38 15.05 -1.26 4.60
C LEU A 38 14.73 -1.98 5.91
N LYS A 39 15.58 -2.91 6.36
CA LYS A 39 15.31 -3.73 7.54
C LYS A 39 14.93 -2.93 8.81
N PRO A 40 15.58 -1.78 9.13
CA PRO A 40 15.21 -0.96 10.29
C PRO A 40 13.83 -0.31 10.21
N LEU A 41 13.21 -0.25 9.02
CA LEU A 41 11.85 0.28 8.86
C LEU A 41 10.77 -0.70 9.36
N PHE A 42 11.12 -1.98 9.50
CA PHE A 42 10.21 -3.05 9.92
C PHE A 42 10.49 -3.39 11.38
N LYS A 43 9.74 -2.78 12.31
CA LYS A 43 9.95 -2.89 13.75
C LYS A 43 9.02 -3.90 14.43
N SER A 44 7.97 -4.34 13.73
CA SER A 44 6.97 -5.28 14.24
C SER A 44 7.37 -6.73 13.95
N ASP A 45 6.62 -7.67 14.54
CA ASP A 45 6.78 -9.09 14.23
C ASP A 45 6.61 -9.37 12.73
N MET A 46 7.54 -10.13 12.16
CA MET A 46 7.59 -10.37 10.71
C MET A 46 6.43 -11.23 10.20
N ASN A 47 5.86 -12.09 11.06
CA ASN A 47 4.68 -12.87 10.68
C ASN A 47 3.46 -11.95 10.59
N GLU A 48 3.35 -10.99 11.52
CA GLU A 48 2.30 -9.96 11.46
C GLU A 48 2.46 -9.09 10.23
N GLN A 49 3.67 -8.62 9.94
CA GLN A 49 3.98 -7.87 8.72
C GLN A 49 3.61 -8.64 7.47
N GLY A 50 3.93 -9.93 7.42
CA GLY A 50 3.58 -10.83 6.32
C GLY A 50 2.07 -10.93 6.10
N ARG A 51 1.31 -11.16 7.17
CA ARG A 51 -0.17 -11.22 7.09
C ARG A 51 -0.76 -9.92 6.56
N MET A 52 -0.26 -8.78 7.04
CA MET A 52 -0.73 -7.47 6.62
C MET A 52 -0.40 -7.17 5.16
N LEU A 53 0.82 -7.51 4.72
CA LEU A 53 1.22 -7.36 3.31
C LEU A 53 0.27 -8.15 2.40
N MET A 54 0.06 -9.43 2.70
CA MET A 54 -0.76 -10.30 1.86
C MET A 54 -2.23 -9.91 1.88
N ALA A 55 -2.76 -9.46 3.02
CA ALA A 55 -4.12 -8.91 3.11
C ALA A 55 -4.28 -7.63 2.26
N MET A 56 -3.27 -6.76 2.23
CA MET A 56 -3.25 -5.57 1.39
C MET A 56 -3.23 -5.95 -0.09
N ILE A 57 -2.36 -6.87 -0.50
CA ILE A 57 -2.29 -7.36 -1.88
C ILE A 57 -3.64 -7.96 -2.28
N GLY A 58 -4.23 -8.82 -1.45
CA GLY A 58 -5.55 -9.41 -1.67
C GLY A 58 -6.65 -8.34 -1.85
N THR A 59 -6.62 -7.28 -1.04
CA THR A 59 -7.57 -6.16 -1.16
C THR A 59 -7.42 -5.46 -2.52
N VAL A 60 -6.20 -5.21 -2.97
CA VAL A 60 -5.94 -4.60 -4.29
C VAL A 60 -6.42 -5.53 -5.40
N VAL A 61 -6.09 -6.82 -5.35
CA VAL A 61 -6.48 -7.82 -6.33
C VAL A 61 -8.01 -7.93 -6.46
N ALA A 62 -8.72 -7.94 -5.32
CA ALA A 62 -10.18 -7.97 -5.30
C ALA A 62 -10.81 -6.73 -5.97
N ASN A 63 -10.13 -5.58 -5.90
CA ASN A 63 -10.64 -4.31 -6.42
C ASN A 63 -10.04 -3.90 -7.77
N LEU A 64 -9.31 -4.76 -8.48
CA LEU A 64 -8.68 -4.43 -9.77
C LEU A 64 -9.68 -3.92 -10.83
N GLY A 65 -10.93 -4.37 -10.78
CA GLY A 65 -11.99 -3.90 -11.69
C GLY A 65 -12.59 -2.54 -11.30
N ASN A 66 -12.30 -2.05 -10.09
CA ASN A 66 -12.85 -0.80 -9.57
C ASN A 66 -11.84 -0.12 -8.64
N LEU A 67 -10.63 0.12 -9.16
CA LEU A 67 -9.52 0.70 -8.39
C LEU A 67 -9.86 2.08 -7.82
N GLU A 68 -10.76 2.83 -8.46
CA GLU A 68 -11.18 4.16 -8.01
C GLU A 68 -11.72 4.14 -6.58
N THR A 69 -12.39 3.07 -6.18
CA THR A 69 -12.95 2.93 -4.81
C THR A 69 -11.88 2.85 -3.73
N ILE A 70 -10.69 2.35 -4.06
CA ILE A 70 -9.60 2.18 -3.10
C ILE A 70 -8.52 3.28 -3.21
N ILE A 71 -8.57 4.13 -4.24
CA ILE A 71 -7.58 5.22 -4.41
C ILE A 71 -7.39 6.05 -3.14
N PRO A 72 -8.43 6.54 -2.44
CA PRO A 72 -8.24 7.34 -1.22
C PRO A 72 -7.48 6.58 -0.13
N ALA A 73 -7.78 5.30 0.06
CA ALA A 73 -7.10 4.45 1.05
C ALA A 73 -5.64 4.18 0.67
N VAL A 74 -5.36 3.96 -0.62
CA VAL A 74 -4.01 3.74 -1.15
C VAL A 74 -3.16 5.02 -1.05
N GLN A 75 -3.74 6.19 -1.33
CA GLN A 75 -3.07 7.47 -1.14
C GLN A 75 -2.76 7.73 0.35
N ASP A 76 -3.70 7.42 1.25
CA ASP A 76 -3.47 7.53 2.69
C ASP A 76 -2.37 6.59 3.16
N LEU A 77 -2.30 5.39 2.61
CA LEU A 77 -1.21 4.45 2.85
C LEU A 77 0.13 5.04 2.38
N GLY A 78 0.17 5.67 1.20
CA GLY A 78 1.35 6.35 0.67
C GLY A 78 1.84 7.47 1.59
N ARG A 79 0.93 8.31 2.11
CA ARG A 79 1.26 9.35 3.11
C ARG A 79 1.92 8.75 4.34
N ARG A 80 1.37 7.67 4.87
CA ARG A 80 1.95 6.97 6.02
C ARG A 80 3.32 6.39 5.71
N HIS A 81 3.51 5.78 4.55
CA HIS A 81 4.81 5.28 4.11
C HIS A 81 5.88 6.39 4.12
N ALA A 82 5.53 7.59 3.63
CA ALA A 82 6.44 8.74 3.67
C ALA A 82 6.82 9.13 5.10
N THR A 83 5.90 9.09 6.07
CA THR A 83 6.22 9.38 7.49
C THR A 83 7.15 8.35 8.12
N TYR A 84 7.20 7.14 7.59
CA TYR A 84 8.14 6.08 8.03
C TYR A 84 9.51 6.15 7.32
N GLY A 85 9.71 7.12 6.44
CA GLY A 85 10.98 7.29 5.72
C GLY A 85 11.08 6.47 4.42
N VAL A 86 9.96 5.93 3.92
CA VAL A 86 9.93 5.26 2.61
C VAL A 86 10.17 6.30 1.52
N GLN A 87 11.11 6.01 0.63
CA GLN A 87 11.51 6.86 -0.49
C GLN A 87 11.01 6.29 -1.82
N PRO A 88 10.91 7.10 -2.88
CA PRO A 88 10.46 6.62 -4.22
C PRO A 88 11.24 5.39 -4.73
N ARG A 89 12.55 5.34 -4.54
CA ARG A 89 13.40 4.20 -4.93
C ARG A 89 13.00 2.87 -4.25
N HIS A 90 12.45 2.94 -3.04
CA HIS A 90 12.05 1.74 -2.30
C HIS A 90 10.86 1.02 -2.96
N TYR A 91 10.02 1.75 -3.70
CA TYR A 91 8.93 1.14 -4.46
C TYR A 91 9.45 0.23 -5.57
N GLU A 92 10.57 0.57 -6.21
CA GLU A 92 11.20 -0.29 -7.21
C GLU A 92 11.72 -1.58 -6.58
N THR A 93 12.39 -1.48 -5.44
CA THR A 93 12.89 -2.63 -4.68
C THR A 93 11.76 -3.55 -4.24
N VAL A 94 10.65 -2.98 -3.75
CA VAL A 94 9.44 -3.73 -3.34
C VAL A 94 8.80 -4.41 -4.54
N GLY A 95 8.70 -3.75 -5.69
CA GLY A 95 8.20 -4.33 -6.93
C GLY A 95 9.02 -5.52 -7.40
N ALA A 96 10.35 -5.39 -7.36
CA ALA A 96 11.27 -6.48 -7.71
C ALA A 96 11.14 -7.67 -6.75
N ALA A 97 11.02 -7.42 -5.43
CA ALA A 97 10.80 -8.46 -4.43
C ALA A 97 9.45 -9.16 -4.63
N LEU A 98 8.39 -8.41 -4.96
CA LEU A 98 7.06 -8.98 -5.23
C LEU A 98 7.07 -9.91 -6.44
N LEU A 99 7.63 -9.46 -7.57
CA LEU A 99 7.69 -10.28 -8.79
C LEU A 99 8.54 -11.53 -8.58
N TRP A 100 9.64 -11.43 -7.84
CA TRP A 100 10.44 -12.58 -7.44
C TRP A 100 9.61 -13.58 -6.59
N THR A 101 8.87 -13.07 -5.62
CA THR A 101 8.01 -13.91 -4.75
C THR A 101 6.96 -14.66 -5.55
N LEU A 102 6.31 -13.97 -6.49
CA LEU A 102 5.32 -14.59 -7.37
C LEU A 102 5.94 -15.67 -8.26
N GLU A 103 7.13 -15.42 -8.78
CA GLU A 103 7.88 -16.41 -9.57
C GLU A 103 8.19 -17.67 -8.76
N GLN A 104 8.65 -17.51 -7.51
CA GLN A 104 8.94 -18.66 -6.63
C GLN A 104 7.66 -19.41 -6.22
N GLY A 105 6.57 -18.68 -5.94
CA GLY A 105 5.31 -19.28 -5.49
C GLY A 105 4.48 -19.93 -6.60
N LEU A 106 4.57 -19.40 -7.81
CA LEU A 106 3.78 -19.87 -8.97
C LEU A 106 4.56 -20.87 -9.85
N GLY A 107 5.90 -20.86 -9.81
CA GLY A 107 6.72 -21.70 -10.67
C GLY A 107 6.37 -21.54 -12.15
N GLU A 108 6.05 -22.63 -12.85
CA GLU A 108 5.71 -22.63 -14.28
C GLU A 108 4.44 -21.81 -14.61
N ALA A 109 3.58 -21.55 -13.63
CA ALA A 109 2.40 -20.70 -13.82
C ALA A 109 2.75 -19.21 -13.87
N PHE A 110 3.99 -18.81 -13.55
CA PHE A 110 4.49 -17.43 -13.68
C PHE A 110 4.94 -17.17 -15.12
N THR A 111 4.01 -17.16 -16.03
CA THR A 111 4.25 -16.90 -17.46
C THR A 111 4.54 -15.41 -17.71
N GLN A 112 5.07 -15.10 -18.91
CA GLN A 112 5.30 -13.70 -19.29
C GLN A 112 4.04 -12.82 -19.25
N PRO A 113 2.85 -13.27 -19.70
CA PRO A 113 1.61 -12.52 -19.53
C PRO A 113 1.27 -12.25 -18.06
N VAL A 114 1.43 -13.23 -17.18
CA VAL A 114 1.20 -13.07 -15.74
C VAL A 114 2.16 -12.06 -15.15
N LYS A 115 3.46 -12.15 -15.48
CA LYS A 115 4.47 -11.17 -15.06
C LYS A 115 4.13 -9.75 -15.52
N ALA A 116 3.72 -9.59 -16.77
CA ALA A 116 3.34 -8.29 -17.32
C ALA A 116 2.11 -7.71 -16.60
N ALA A 117 1.09 -8.54 -16.35
CA ALA A 117 -0.12 -8.14 -15.64
C ALA A 117 0.19 -7.68 -14.19
N TRP A 118 1.03 -8.42 -13.46
CA TRP A 118 1.46 -8.02 -12.12
C TRP A 118 2.34 -6.76 -12.11
N THR A 119 3.20 -6.60 -13.11
CA THR A 119 4.01 -5.37 -13.27
C THR A 119 3.11 -4.16 -13.47
N GLU A 120 2.09 -4.28 -14.33
CA GLU A 120 1.11 -3.21 -14.54
C GLU A 120 0.33 -2.90 -13.25
N ALA A 121 -0.21 -3.92 -12.57
CA ALA A 121 -0.95 -3.76 -11.32
C ALA A 121 -0.11 -3.06 -10.24
N TYR A 122 1.14 -3.49 -10.07
CA TYR A 122 2.06 -2.87 -9.12
C TYR A 122 2.42 -1.44 -9.49
N THR A 123 2.65 -1.16 -10.76
CA THR A 123 2.97 0.19 -11.26
C THR A 123 1.83 1.17 -10.95
N VAL A 124 0.59 0.76 -11.19
CA VAL A 124 -0.58 1.57 -10.86
C VAL A 124 -0.64 1.82 -9.34
N LEU A 125 -0.52 0.78 -8.53
CA LEU A 125 -0.57 0.87 -7.08
C LEU A 125 0.52 1.81 -6.52
N SER A 126 1.77 1.59 -6.92
CA SER A 126 2.92 2.38 -6.45
C SER A 126 2.82 3.84 -6.88
N SER A 127 2.33 4.12 -8.09
CA SER A 127 2.10 5.49 -8.57
C SER A 127 1.03 6.22 -7.74
N VAL A 128 -0.06 5.55 -7.36
CA VAL A 128 -1.10 6.13 -6.52
C VAL A 128 -0.57 6.39 -5.11
N MET A 129 0.23 5.48 -4.55
CA MET A 129 0.86 5.67 -3.24
C MET A 129 1.82 6.85 -3.24
N GLN A 130 2.68 6.97 -4.25
CA GLN A 130 3.65 8.07 -4.37
C GLN A 130 2.94 9.43 -4.51
N LYS A 131 1.88 9.52 -5.32
CA LYS A 131 1.04 10.73 -5.40
C LYS A 131 0.43 11.11 -4.04
N GLY A 132 0.04 10.13 -3.24
CA GLY A 132 -0.42 10.35 -1.88
C GLY A 132 0.67 10.91 -0.98
N ALA A 133 1.90 10.40 -1.11
CA ALA A 133 3.07 10.87 -0.36
C ALA A 133 3.45 12.32 -0.74
N ASP A 134 3.47 12.66 -2.03
CA ASP A 134 3.80 14.00 -2.54
C ASP A 134 2.83 15.07 -2.04
N GLY A 135 1.53 14.75 -1.97
CA GLY A 135 0.52 15.65 -1.39
C GLY A 135 0.72 15.96 0.10
N SER A 136 1.54 15.16 0.81
CA SER A 136 1.88 15.39 2.22
C SER A 136 3.04 16.37 2.42
N VAL A 137 3.87 16.63 1.40
CA VAL A 137 5.00 17.58 1.45
C VAL A 137 4.60 19.01 1.09
N ALA A 138 3.36 19.24 0.64
CA ALA A 138 2.82 20.58 0.46
C ALA A 138 2.29 21.12 1.80
N SER A 139 3.16 21.33 2.78
CA SER A 139 2.88 22.24 3.88
C SER A 139 2.77 23.66 3.33
N PRO A 140 1.68 24.39 3.56
CA PRO A 140 1.67 25.81 3.29
C PRO A 140 2.75 26.45 4.16
N GLY A 141 3.71 27.09 3.50
CA GLY A 141 4.71 27.92 4.18
C GLY A 141 4.05 28.93 5.11
N PRO A 142 4.79 29.47 6.10
CA PRO A 142 4.22 30.37 7.09
C PRO A 142 3.62 31.58 6.38
N VAL A 143 2.32 31.75 6.50
CA VAL A 143 1.66 33.01 6.17
C VAL A 143 2.15 34.07 7.16
N SER A 144 3.13 34.83 6.68
CA SER A 144 3.58 36.03 7.35
C SER A 144 2.45 37.08 7.37
N GLY A 145 2.11 37.46 8.55
CA GLY A 145 1.66 38.83 8.83
C GLY A 145 0.19 39.14 8.76
N GLY A 146 -0.36 39.57 9.88
CA GLY A 146 -1.46 40.51 9.90
C GLY A 146 -2.67 40.12 10.73
N ASP A 147 -2.50 40.27 12.02
CA ASP A 147 -3.48 40.84 12.96
C ASP A 147 -4.89 41.07 12.42
N ARG A 148 -5.84 40.30 12.91
CA ARG A 148 -7.19 40.76 13.26
C ARG A 148 -7.84 39.82 14.30
N LEU A 149 -7.62 40.19 15.54
CA LEU A 149 -8.49 39.86 16.66
C LEU A 149 -9.95 40.25 16.32
N ALA A 150 -10.84 39.39 16.57
CA ALA A 150 -12.15 39.60 17.21
C ALA A 150 -13.31 38.88 16.53
N ARG A 151 -14.01 38.11 17.35
CA ARG A 151 -15.43 37.78 17.30
C ARG A 151 -15.94 36.79 16.27
N ALA A 152 -16.15 35.55 16.73
CA ALA A 152 -17.51 35.00 16.75
C ALA A 152 -17.56 33.70 17.57
N ARG A 153 -17.84 33.84 18.84
CA ARG A 153 -18.46 32.75 19.65
C ARG A 153 -19.88 32.52 19.14
N ARG A 154 -20.26 31.26 19.15
CA ARG A 154 -21.62 30.71 19.06
C ARG A 154 -22.11 30.41 17.65
N ARG A 155 -22.05 29.13 17.30
CA ARG A 155 -23.21 28.28 16.99
C ARG A 155 -22.74 26.85 16.87
N GLY A 156 -23.33 26.01 17.71
CA GLY A 156 -23.06 24.58 17.74
C GLY A 156 -23.53 23.92 16.46
N PHE A 157 -22.68 23.07 15.96
CA PHE A 157 -23.05 22.00 15.05
C PHE A 157 -22.42 20.74 15.61
N GLY A 158 -23.28 19.83 16.00
CA GLY A 158 -22.92 18.50 16.43
C GLY A 158 -22.29 17.70 15.29
N PRO A 159 -21.57 16.62 15.61
CA PRO A 159 -20.89 15.82 14.61
C PRO A 159 -21.90 15.12 13.69
N PRO A 160 -21.68 15.09 12.37
CA PRO A 160 -22.48 14.25 11.50
C PRO A 160 -22.16 12.79 11.74
N ALA A 161 -23.23 12.01 11.84
CA ALA A 161 -23.24 10.60 12.12
C ALA A 161 -22.63 9.75 10.99
N LEU A 162 -21.93 8.69 11.42
CA LEU A 162 -21.87 7.37 10.79
C LEU A 162 -21.43 7.28 9.33
N LEU A 163 -20.13 7.09 9.15
CA LEU A 163 -19.60 6.39 7.98
C LEU A 163 -19.70 4.86 8.21
N PRO A 164 -20.03 4.08 7.18
CA PRO A 164 -20.21 2.64 7.31
C PRO A 164 -18.92 1.91 7.68
N SER A 165 -19.04 0.92 8.50
CA SER A 165 -18.03 0.15 9.22
C SER A 165 -17.15 -0.76 8.36
N ASN A 166 -16.60 -0.29 7.24
CA ASN A 166 -15.76 -1.12 6.37
C ASN A 166 -14.32 -0.58 6.17
N VAL A 167 -13.86 0.29 7.06
CA VAL A 167 -12.50 0.88 7.01
C VAL A 167 -11.56 0.30 8.07
N SER A 168 -11.91 -0.84 8.68
CA SER A 168 -11.12 -1.46 9.76
C SER A 168 -9.79 -2.09 9.30
N VAL A 169 -9.59 -2.32 8.00
CA VAL A 169 -8.37 -3.01 7.51
C VAL A 169 -7.15 -2.09 7.44
N THR A 170 -7.36 -0.77 7.33
CA THR A 170 -6.24 0.18 7.15
C THR A 170 -5.56 0.65 8.43
N ARG A 171 -6.17 0.44 9.61
CA ARG A 171 -5.59 0.92 10.88
C ARG A 171 -4.56 -0.06 11.48
N ALA A 172 -4.59 -1.31 11.08
CA ALA A 172 -3.74 -2.36 11.63
C ALA A 172 -2.37 -2.48 10.94
N VAL A 173 -2.22 -1.97 9.71
CA VAL A 173 -1.05 -2.31 8.88
C VAL A 173 0.26 -1.67 9.38
N TRP A 174 0.20 -0.54 10.11
CA TRP A 174 1.43 0.14 10.56
C TRP A 174 1.27 0.87 11.92
N GLY A 175 0.32 0.47 12.74
CA GLY A 175 -0.03 1.11 14.02
C GLY A 175 0.83 0.70 15.22
N GLY A 176 2.10 0.45 15.06
CA GLY A 176 3.00 0.04 16.14
C GLY A 176 4.27 0.89 16.23
N VAL A 177 4.12 2.21 16.39
CA VAL A 177 5.25 3.05 16.83
C VAL A 177 4.74 3.95 17.96
N ARG A 178 5.05 3.58 19.17
CA ARG A 178 5.32 4.47 20.29
C ARG A 178 6.78 4.39 20.61
#